data_73c6dc5843adfe8459ae181ad568e1d3
#
_entry.id   73c6dc5843adfe8459ae181ad568e1d3
#
_cell.length_a   1.000
_cell.length_b   1.000
_cell.length_c   1.000
_cell.angle_alpha   90.00
_cell.angle_beta   90.00
_cell.angle_gamma   90.00
#
_symmetry.space_group_name_H-M   'P 1'
#
loop_
_entity.id
_entity.type
_entity.pdbx_description
1 polymer ?
#
loop_
_entity_poly.entity_id
_entity_poly.type
_entity_poly.pdbx_seq_one_letter_code
_entity_poly.pdbx_strand_id
1 'polypeptide(L)'
;MVLEFNIKVKDMTMAMDANKQKALDMAIKQIDKTFGKGTLMRLGDKEFEPIESISTGSLGLDMALGIGGIPQGRIIEIYGPESSGKTTLALQTIASAQKKDMVCAFIDAEHALDVVYAKNLGVDTDNLLVSQPDFGEQALDVLETLTRSGAVDLIVVDSVAALTPKSEIEGDMGDTHVGLQARLMSQALRKLTAILHKTNTTVIFINQIRMKIGTMGYGSPETTTGGNALKFYCSVRIDVRRIATLKQGESSIGNRVKAKVVKNKVAPPFRQAEFDIMFGEGISFVGELIDYGVKMDIIDKSGAWFSYGSEKLGQGKENAKITIKENPEMMAEIEGKIKEALGFGEGLVVDESEMNED
;
A
#
# COMPACT_ATOMS: atom_id res chain seq x y z
N MET A 1 -28.27 32.08 0.78
CA MET A 1 -27.18 32.30 -0.22
C MET A 1 -26.50 31.00 -0.66
N VAL A 2 -26.45 29.96 0.17
CA VAL A 2 -25.86 28.65 -0.18
C VAL A 2 -26.85 27.74 -0.95
N LEU A 3 -28.14 27.92 -0.77
CA LEU A 3 -29.20 27.12 -1.45
C LEU A 3 -29.46 27.54 -2.90
N GLU A 4 -29.14 28.78 -3.29
CA GLU A 4 -29.31 29.26 -4.67
C GLU A 4 -28.14 28.86 -5.60
N PHE A 5 -26.97 28.52 -5.04
CA PHE A 5 -25.81 28.10 -5.84
C PHE A 5 -25.96 26.67 -6.35
N ASN A 6 -26.64 25.79 -5.59
CA ASN A 6 -26.85 24.40 -5.98
C ASN A 6 -27.92 24.21 -7.08
N ILE A 7 -28.80 25.17 -7.31
CA ILE A 7 -29.82 25.10 -8.36
C ILE A 7 -29.25 25.52 -9.72
N LYS A 8 -28.27 26.45 -9.75
CA LYS A 8 -27.64 26.92 -10.99
C LYS A 8 -26.64 25.93 -11.63
N VAL A 9 -26.11 25.00 -10.88
CA VAL A 9 -25.19 23.96 -11.44
C VAL A 9 -25.96 22.85 -12.16
N LYS A 10 -27.24 22.64 -11.83
CA LYS A 10 -28.07 21.62 -12.47
C LYS A 10 -28.63 22.03 -13.84
N ASP A 11 -28.66 23.30 -14.16
CA ASP A 11 -29.18 23.85 -15.42
C ASP A 11 -28.12 24.19 -16.48
N MET A 12 -26.84 23.95 -16.19
CA MET A 12 -25.76 24.02 -17.20
C MET A 12 -25.49 22.69 -17.87
N THR A 13 -26.49 21.85 -18.08
CA THR A 13 -26.40 20.85 -19.13
C THR A 13 -26.41 21.58 -20.46
N MET A 14 -25.22 21.73 -21.08
CA MET A 14 -25.11 22.17 -22.47
C MET A 14 -26.13 21.38 -23.30
N ALA A 15 -27.17 22.05 -23.80
CA ALA A 15 -28.09 21.45 -24.76
C ALA A 15 -27.22 21.07 -25.98
N MET A 16 -26.86 19.78 -26.06
CA MET A 16 -26.14 19.27 -27.23
C MET A 16 -27.01 19.44 -28.43
N ASP A 17 -26.45 20.05 -29.49
CA ASP A 17 -27.08 20.12 -30.79
C ASP A 17 -27.61 18.73 -31.18
N ALA A 18 -28.89 18.65 -31.61
CA ALA A 18 -29.57 17.40 -31.93
C ALA A 18 -28.79 16.57 -32.97
N ASN A 19 -28.03 17.21 -33.84
CA ASN A 19 -27.16 16.53 -34.81
C ASN A 19 -25.93 15.92 -34.14
N LYS A 20 -25.34 16.59 -33.13
CA LYS A 20 -24.23 16.04 -32.32
C LYS A 20 -24.70 14.85 -31.50
N GLN A 21 -25.87 14.90 -30.91
CA GLN A 21 -26.45 13.78 -30.14
C GLN A 21 -26.65 12.55 -31.03
N LYS A 22 -27.24 12.71 -32.21
CA LYS A 22 -27.42 11.61 -33.17
C LYS A 22 -26.08 11.00 -33.62
N ALA A 23 -25.09 11.84 -33.89
CA ALA A 23 -23.75 11.39 -34.29
C ALA A 23 -23.09 10.59 -33.15
N LEU A 24 -23.22 11.04 -31.89
CA LEU A 24 -22.72 10.35 -30.70
C LEU A 24 -23.42 8.99 -30.52
N ASP A 25 -24.74 8.93 -30.64
CA ASP A 25 -25.51 7.69 -30.50
C ASP A 25 -25.15 6.66 -31.58
N MET A 26 -24.87 7.11 -32.81
CA MET A 26 -24.38 6.25 -33.87
C MET A 26 -22.97 5.72 -33.57
N ALA A 27 -22.08 6.58 -33.07
CA ALA A 27 -20.73 6.17 -32.69
C ALA A 27 -20.74 5.15 -31.54
N ILE A 28 -21.56 5.37 -30.50
CA ILE A 28 -21.73 4.42 -29.39
C ILE A 28 -22.23 3.07 -29.92
N LYS A 29 -23.27 3.06 -30.76
CA LYS A 29 -23.79 1.82 -31.37
C LYS A 29 -22.76 1.08 -32.19
N GLN A 30 -21.91 1.81 -32.93
CA GLN A 30 -20.84 1.21 -33.72
C GLN A 30 -19.75 0.60 -32.82
N ILE A 31 -19.38 1.29 -31.75
CA ILE A 31 -18.41 0.79 -30.73
C ILE A 31 -18.97 -0.48 -30.08
N ASP A 32 -20.22 -0.45 -29.62
CA ASP A 32 -20.87 -1.60 -28.99
C ASP A 32 -20.95 -2.81 -29.94
N LYS A 33 -21.18 -2.58 -31.22
CA LYS A 33 -21.20 -3.63 -32.24
C LYS A 33 -19.82 -4.24 -32.50
N THR A 34 -18.76 -3.40 -32.47
CA THR A 34 -17.40 -3.81 -32.81
C THR A 34 -16.67 -4.44 -31.64
N PHE A 35 -16.84 -3.89 -30.43
CA PHE A 35 -16.04 -4.24 -29.24
C PHE A 35 -16.87 -4.85 -28.11
N GLY A 36 -18.20 -4.89 -28.23
CA GLY A 36 -19.11 -5.39 -27.21
C GLY A 36 -19.80 -4.27 -26.41
N LYS A 37 -20.98 -4.58 -25.85
CA LYS A 37 -21.74 -3.65 -25.02
C LYS A 37 -20.96 -3.28 -23.77
N GLY A 38 -21.03 -2.01 -23.38
CA GLY A 38 -20.33 -1.49 -22.18
C GLY A 38 -18.88 -1.11 -22.41
N THR A 39 -18.38 -1.20 -23.67
CA THR A 39 -17.03 -0.70 -24.03
C THR A 39 -16.92 0.82 -23.85
N LEU A 40 -17.99 1.55 -24.09
CA LEU A 40 -18.12 2.98 -23.79
C LEU A 40 -19.30 3.20 -22.86
N MET A 41 -19.07 3.88 -21.74
CA MET A 41 -20.11 4.22 -20.76
C MET A 41 -19.94 5.67 -20.31
N ARG A 42 -21.01 6.28 -19.86
CA ARG A 42 -20.91 7.58 -19.18
C ARG A 42 -20.51 7.33 -17.74
N LEU A 43 -19.58 8.14 -17.22
CA LEU A 43 -19.08 7.97 -15.86
C LEU A 43 -20.19 8.07 -14.80
N GLY A 44 -21.19 8.93 -15.03
CA GLY A 44 -22.35 9.07 -14.15
C GLY A 44 -23.37 7.91 -14.18
N ASP A 45 -23.28 7.02 -15.17
CA ASP A 45 -24.17 5.85 -15.28
C ASP A 45 -23.66 4.64 -14.48
N LYS A 46 -22.40 4.71 -13.98
CA LYS A 46 -21.81 3.66 -13.15
C LYS A 46 -21.97 4.03 -11.68
N GLU A 47 -22.61 3.18 -10.90
CA GLU A 47 -22.54 3.28 -9.45
C GLU A 47 -21.08 3.18 -9.01
N PHE A 48 -20.67 4.08 -8.14
CA PHE A 48 -19.29 4.13 -7.62
C PHE A 48 -19.14 2.98 -6.62
N GLU A 49 -18.55 1.88 -7.06
CA GLU A 49 -18.15 0.81 -6.15
C GLU A 49 -16.91 1.27 -5.37
N PRO A 50 -16.94 1.26 -4.02
CA PRO A 50 -15.78 1.60 -3.22
C PRO A 50 -14.65 0.60 -3.53
N ILE A 51 -13.43 1.13 -3.62
CA ILE A 51 -12.25 0.29 -3.85
C ILE A 51 -11.97 -0.48 -2.56
N GLU A 52 -12.00 -1.79 -2.61
CA GLU A 52 -11.62 -2.65 -1.50
C GLU A 52 -10.13 -2.51 -1.19
N SER A 53 -9.79 -2.68 0.09
CA SER A 53 -8.43 -2.51 0.58
C SER A 53 -7.96 -3.65 1.48
N ILE A 54 -6.64 -3.83 1.52
CA ILE A 54 -5.93 -4.76 2.39
C ILE A 54 -5.18 -3.92 3.44
N SER A 55 -5.46 -4.14 4.72
CA SER A 55 -4.74 -3.46 5.80
C SER A 55 -3.24 -3.75 5.74
N THR A 56 -2.44 -2.74 6.00
CA THR A 56 -0.98 -2.86 6.09
C THR A 56 -0.50 -3.41 7.43
N GLY A 57 -1.40 -3.55 8.40
CA GLY A 57 -1.06 -3.86 9.79
C GLY A 57 -0.66 -2.63 10.62
N SER A 58 -0.56 -1.45 10.01
CA SER A 58 -0.39 -0.16 10.67
C SER A 58 -1.64 0.68 10.49
N LEU A 59 -2.30 1.02 11.58
CA LEU A 59 -3.50 1.86 11.58
C LEU A 59 -3.21 3.23 10.95
N GLY A 60 -2.09 3.83 11.33
CA GLY A 60 -1.68 5.13 10.81
C GLY A 60 -1.40 5.12 9.30
N LEU A 61 -0.77 4.06 8.79
CA LEU A 61 -0.51 3.95 7.36
C LEU A 61 -1.81 3.67 6.57
N ASP A 62 -2.70 2.86 7.11
CA ASP A 62 -4.02 2.60 6.52
C ASP A 62 -4.83 3.89 6.38
N MET A 63 -4.75 4.78 7.39
CA MET A 63 -5.31 6.13 7.35
C MET A 63 -4.63 7.01 6.29
N ALA A 64 -3.30 7.00 6.23
CA ALA A 64 -2.53 7.79 5.28
C ALA A 64 -2.82 7.38 3.83
N LEU A 65 -3.17 6.12 3.59
CA LEU A 65 -3.62 5.59 2.31
C LEU A 65 -5.03 6.08 1.92
N GLY A 66 -5.85 6.50 2.87
CA GLY A 66 -7.13 7.17 2.65
C GLY A 66 -8.33 6.27 2.35
N ILE A 67 -8.11 4.97 2.15
CA ILE A 67 -9.14 3.95 1.89
C ILE A 67 -9.06 2.77 2.87
N GLY A 68 -8.32 2.95 3.98
CA GLY A 68 -8.17 1.91 5.00
C GLY A 68 -7.18 0.81 4.68
N GLY A 69 -6.25 1.03 3.74
CA GLY A 69 -5.22 0.07 3.39
C GLY A 69 -4.72 0.17 1.94
N ILE A 70 -4.04 -0.86 1.49
CA ILE A 70 -3.54 -1.01 0.12
C ILE A 70 -4.71 -1.34 -0.82
N PRO A 71 -4.92 -0.58 -1.94
CA PRO A 71 -6.01 -0.84 -2.87
C PRO A 71 -5.85 -2.18 -3.58
N GLN A 72 -6.93 -2.95 -3.65
CA GLN A 72 -6.96 -4.22 -4.38
C GLN A 72 -6.92 -3.99 -5.90
N GLY A 73 -6.43 -4.99 -6.63
CA GLY A 73 -6.34 -4.97 -8.08
C GLY A 73 -5.35 -3.95 -8.64
N ARG A 74 -4.35 -3.53 -7.85
CA ARG A 74 -3.40 -2.46 -8.20
C ARG A 74 -1.95 -2.88 -8.00
N ILE A 75 -1.06 -2.12 -8.65
CA ILE A 75 0.38 -2.21 -8.44
C ILE A 75 0.78 -1.19 -7.40
N ILE A 76 1.52 -1.63 -6.38
CA ILE A 76 2.03 -0.85 -5.27
C ILE A 76 3.56 -0.92 -5.29
N GLU A 77 4.23 0.17 -5.01
CA GLU A 77 5.68 0.19 -4.75
C GLU A 77 5.95 0.60 -3.30
N ILE A 78 6.62 -0.27 -2.55
CA ILE A 78 7.17 0.04 -1.22
C ILE A 78 8.67 0.15 -1.37
N TYR A 79 9.25 1.33 -1.10
CA TYR A 79 10.67 1.55 -1.28
C TYR A 79 11.29 2.31 -0.11
N GLY A 80 12.60 2.22 0.00
CA GLY A 80 13.35 2.89 1.06
C GLY A 80 14.75 2.32 1.22
N PRO A 81 15.55 2.88 2.15
CA PRO A 81 16.87 2.37 2.50
C PRO A 81 16.82 0.91 2.98
N GLU A 82 17.96 0.27 3.03
CA GLU A 82 18.11 -1.04 3.65
C GLU A 82 17.69 -0.98 5.14
N SER A 83 17.15 -2.10 5.66
CA SER A 83 16.71 -2.22 7.06
C SER A 83 15.68 -1.16 7.51
N SER A 84 14.91 -0.59 6.58
CA SER A 84 13.85 0.39 6.90
C SER A 84 12.50 -0.24 7.26
N GLY A 85 12.35 -1.58 7.16
CA GLY A 85 11.13 -2.30 7.49
C GLY A 85 10.20 -2.58 6.29
N LYS A 86 10.70 -2.50 5.04
CA LYS A 86 9.90 -2.75 3.83
C LYS A 86 9.31 -4.17 3.78
N THR A 87 10.17 -5.18 3.97
CA THR A 87 9.78 -6.60 3.98
C THR A 87 8.83 -6.88 5.15
N THR A 88 9.08 -6.32 6.34
CA THR A 88 8.17 -6.41 7.49
C THR A 88 6.78 -5.89 7.17
N LEU A 89 6.70 -4.71 6.55
CA LEU A 89 5.43 -4.10 6.15
C LEU A 89 4.68 -4.98 5.12
N ALA A 90 5.41 -5.53 4.14
CA ALA A 90 4.81 -6.42 3.13
C ALA A 90 4.33 -7.74 3.75
N LEU A 91 5.10 -8.36 4.64
CA LEU A 91 4.71 -9.60 5.34
C LEU A 91 3.49 -9.38 6.24
N GLN A 92 3.40 -8.25 6.94
CA GLN A 92 2.21 -7.93 7.74
C GLN A 92 0.98 -7.62 6.87
N THR A 93 1.18 -7.07 5.68
CA THR A 93 0.10 -6.93 4.70
C THR A 93 -0.39 -8.31 4.23
N ILE A 94 0.52 -9.28 4.01
CA ILE A 94 0.16 -10.68 3.73
C ILE A 94 -0.63 -11.27 4.89
N ALA A 95 -0.15 -11.14 6.13
CA ALA A 95 -0.85 -11.64 7.31
C ALA A 95 -2.26 -11.04 7.45
N SER A 96 -2.43 -9.75 7.11
CA SER A 96 -3.73 -9.07 7.10
C SER A 96 -4.65 -9.58 5.98
N ALA A 97 -4.09 -9.90 4.82
CA ALA A 97 -4.82 -10.47 3.69
C ALA A 97 -5.31 -11.90 4.01
N GLN A 98 -4.42 -12.74 4.55
CA GLN A 98 -4.74 -14.12 4.94
C GLN A 98 -5.83 -14.19 6.02
N LYS A 99 -5.92 -13.22 6.94
CA LYS A 99 -7.03 -13.12 7.92
C LYS A 99 -8.40 -12.85 7.26
N LYS A 100 -8.41 -12.46 5.98
CA LYS A 100 -9.62 -12.28 5.15
C LYS A 100 -9.77 -13.42 4.14
N ASP A 101 -9.14 -14.58 4.40
CA ASP A 101 -9.15 -15.77 3.54
C ASP A 101 -8.60 -15.52 2.13
N MET A 102 -7.74 -14.50 1.95
CA MET A 102 -7.10 -14.21 0.68
C MET A 102 -5.91 -15.12 0.41
N VAL A 103 -5.78 -15.57 -0.82
CA VAL A 103 -4.63 -16.36 -1.29
C VAL A 103 -3.46 -15.43 -1.58
N CYS A 104 -2.32 -15.68 -0.93
CA CYS A 104 -1.15 -14.86 -1.03
C CYS A 104 0.06 -15.59 -1.61
N ALA A 105 0.90 -14.86 -2.36
CA ALA A 105 2.16 -15.39 -2.88
C ALA A 105 3.31 -14.41 -2.57
N PHE A 106 4.50 -14.97 -2.36
CA PHE A 106 5.74 -14.25 -2.12
C PHE A 106 6.81 -14.70 -3.12
N ILE A 107 7.28 -13.80 -3.96
CA ILE A 107 8.37 -14.04 -4.91
C ILE A 107 9.64 -13.49 -4.28
N ASP A 108 10.45 -14.38 -3.72
CA ASP A 108 11.67 -14.08 -2.99
C ASP A 108 12.88 -14.11 -3.94
N ALA A 109 13.09 -13.00 -4.63
CA ALA A 109 14.23 -12.85 -5.56
C ALA A 109 15.56 -12.57 -4.84
N GLU A 110 15.52 -12.21 -3.55
CA GLU A 110 16.73 -12.03 -2.72
C GLU A 110 17.15 -13.32 -2.00
N HIS A 111 16.31 -14.38 -2.03
CA HIS A 111 16.52 -15.64 -1.29
C HIS A 111 16.75 -15.42 0.21
N ALA A 112 16.04 -14.47 0.80
CA ALA A 112 16.26 -13.99 2.15
C ALA A 112 15.03 -14.07 3.07
N LEU A 113 13.96 -14.74 2.64
CA LEU A 113 12.74 -14.88 3.43
C LEU A 113 13.00 -15.72 4.68
N ASP A 114 12.88 -15.11 5.84
CA ASP A 114 12.91 -15.77 7.13
C ASP A 114 11.50 -16.29 7.49
N VAL A 115 11.31 -17.60 7.42
CA VAL A 115 10.03 -18.28 7.70
C VAL A 115 9.62 -18.12 9.17
N VAL A 116 10.57 -18.13 10.10
CA VAL A 116 10.29 -17.95 11.54
C VAL A 116 9.81 -16.52 11.79
N TYR A 117 10.49 -15.55 11.19
CA TYR A 117 10.08 -14.16 11.29
C TYR A 117 8.69 -13.92 10.65
N ALA A 118 8.44 -14.47 9.46
CA ALA A 118 7.14 -14.38 8.82
C ALA A 118 6.00 -14.93 9.72
N LYS A 119 6.24 -16.08 10.35
CA LYS A 119 5.30 -16.71 11.29
C LYS A 119 5.05 -15.83 12.52
N ASN A 120 6.10 -15.21 13.06
CA ASN A 120 5.97 -14.30 14.19
C ASN A 120 5.15 -13.02 13.85
N LEU A 121 5.19 -12.60 12.58
CA LEU A 121 4.35 -11.50 12.07
C LEU A 121 2.89 -11.90 11.84
N GLY A 122 2.54 -13.17 12.04
CA GLY A 122 1.19 -13.70 11.87
C GLY A 122 0.89 -14.21 10.46
N VAL A 123 1.92 -14.41 9.63
CA VAL A 123 1.75 -15.04 8.32
C VAL A 123 1.46 -16.52 8.51
N ASP A 124 0.39 -17.02 7.90
CA ASP A 124 0.15 -18.44 7.71
C ASP A 124 1.13 -18.98 6.65
N THR A 125 2.24 -19.52 7.15
CA THR A 125 3.33 -20.01 6.30
C THR A 125 2.99 -21.31 5.57
N ASP A 126 2.02 -22.07 6.05
CA ASP A 126 1.60 -23.33 5.44
C ASP A 126 0.76 -23.08 4.19
N ASN A 127 0.08 -21.93 4.12
CA ASN A 127 -0.76 -21.52 3.00
C ASN A 127 -0.14 -20.39 2.16
N LEU A 128 1.06 -19.91 2.47
CA LEU A 128 1.76 -18.92 1.66
C LEU A 128 2.48 -19.59 0.48
N LEU A 129 2.14 -19.21 -0.75
CA LEU A 129 2.85 -19.64 -1.94
C LEU A 129 4.19 -18.91 -2.02
N VAL A 130 5.31 -19.63 -2.12
CA VAL A 130 6.65 -19.05 -2.21
C VAL A 130 7.34 -19.49 -3.49
N SER A 131 7.94 -18.56 -4.21
CA SER A 131 8.80 -18.81 -5.38
C SER A 131 10.15 -18.14 -5.17
N GLN A 132 11.23 -18.86 -5.44
CA GLN A 132 12.62 -18.36 -5.39
C GLN A 132 13.25 -18.48 -6.78
N PRO A 133 13.05 -17.46 -7.64
CA PRO A 133 13.51 -17.50 -9.02
C PRO A 133 15.01 -17.23 -9.12
N ASP A 134 15.66 -17.86 -10.11
CA ASP A 134 17.09 -17.70 -10.38
C ASP A 134 17.41 -16.40 -11.14
N PHE A 135 16.43 -15.84 -11.89
CA PHE A 135 16.61 -14.63 -12.71
C PHE A 135 15.29 -13.85 -12.87
N GLY A 136 15.40 -12.60 -13.30
CA GLY A 136 14.29 -11.66 -13.36
C GLY A 136 13.15 -12.07 -14.27
N GLU A 137 13.46 -12.65 -15.46
CA GLU A 137 12.42 -13.15 -16.38
C GLU A 137 11.58 -14.25 -15.75
N GLN A 138 12.21 -15.20 -15.01
CA GLN A 138 11.50 -16.29 -14.32
C GLN A 138 10.57 -15.71 -13.23
N ALA A 139 11.06 -14.76 -12.43
CA ALA A 139 10.26 -14.10 -11.42
C ALA A 139 9.00 -13.45 -12.01
N LEU A 140 9.16 -12.73 -13.12
CA LEU A 140 8.09 -11.99 -13.77
C LEU A 140 7.12 -12.92 -14.54
N ASP A 141 7.59 -14.05 -15.07
CA ASP A 141 6.74 -15.07 -15.69
C ASP A 141 5.89 -15.80 -14.63
N VAL A 142 6.46 -16.12 -13.46
CA VAL A 142 5.71 -16.64 -12.31
C VAL A 142 4.65 -15.64 -11.88
N LEU A 143 5.03 -14.36 -11.71
CA LEU A 143 4.11 -13.29 -11.37
C LEU A 143 2.96 -13.16 -12.39
N GLU A 144 3.28 -13.16 -13.70
CA GLU A 144 2.28 -13.08 -14.77
C GLU A 144 1.34 -14.29 -14.72
N THR A 145 1.87 -15.48 -14.55
CA THR A 145 1.09 -16.73 -14.50
C THR A 145 0.13 -16.76 -13.32
N LEU A 146 0.61 -16.45 -12.11
CA LEU A 146 -0.23 -16.36 -10.91
C LEU A 146 -1.32 -15.29 -11.07
N THR A 147 -0.98 -14.13 -11.61
CA THR A 147 -1.96 -13.07 -11.86
C THR A 147 -3.02 -13.50 -12.87
N ARG A 148 -2.63 -14.18 -13.97
CA ARG A 148 -3.57 -14.65 -15.00
C ARG A 148 -4.52 -15.71 -14.50
N SER A 149 -4.13 -16.49 -13.52
CA SER A 149 -5.00 -17.54 -12.92
C SER A 149 -6.23 -16.95 -12.27
N GLY A 150 -6.15 -15.69 -11.76
CA GLY A 150 -7.21 -15.06 -10.97
C GLY A 150 -7.48 -15.74 -9.62
N ALA A 151 -6.60 -16.67 -9.20
CA ALA A 151 -6.73 -17.40 -7.95
C ALA A 151 -5.86 -16.86 -6.82
N VAL A 152 -5.08 -15.82 -7.08
CA VAL A 152 -4.18 -15.19 -6.10
C VAL A 152 -4.56 -13.72 -5.94
N ASP A 153 -4.85 -13.32 -4.70
CA ASP A 153 -5.34 -11.98 -4.38
C ASP A 153 -4.20 -10.98 -4.15
N LEU A 154 -3.11 -11.44 -3.52
CA LEU A 154 -1.96 -10.60 -3.18
C LEU A 154 -0.65 -11.31 -3.54
N ILE A 155 0.20 -10.63 -4.32
CA ILE A 155 1.54 -11.10 -4.66
C ILE A 155 2.56 -10.05 -4.22
N VAL A 156 3.56 -10.47 -3.46
CA VAL A 156 4.72 -9.63 -3.08
C VAL A 156 5.94 -10.06 -3.88
N VAL A 157 6.69 -9.12 -4.42
CA VAL A 157 7.99 -9.35 -5.09
C VAL A 157 9.08 -8.64 -4.30
N ASP A 158 9.95 -9.39 -3.67
CA ASP A 158 11.07 -8.88 -2.87
C ASP A 158 12.42 -9.34 -3.45
N SER A 159 13.20 -8.50 -4.07
CA SER A 159 12.93 -7.11 -4.43
C SER A 159 13.21 -6.87 -5.93
N VAL A 160 12.69 -5.74 -6.45
CA VAL A 160 13.00 -5.31 -7.84
C VAL A 160 14.50 -5.22 -8.08
N ALA A 161 15.28 -4.87 -7.05
CA ALA A 161 16.74 -4.76 -7.16
C ALA A 161 17.42 -6.09 -7.51
N ALA A 162 16.82 -7.22 -7.10
CA ALA A 162 17.33 -8.56 -7.33
C ALA A 162 16.82 -9.20 -8.64
N LEU A 163 15.92 -8.54 -9.37
CA LEU A 163 15.44 -9.03 -10.67
C LEU A 163 16.50 -8.83 -11.76
N THR A 164 17.58 -9.61 -11.68
CA THR A 164 18.67 -9.57 -12.65
C THR A 164 18.25 -10.28 -13.94
N PRO A 165 18.40 -9.65 -15.11
CA PRO A 165 18.13 -10.30 -16.39
C PRO A 165 19.00 -11.55 -16.61
N LYS A 166 18.43 -12.60 -17.19
CA LYS A 166 19.13 -13.86 -17.45
C LYS A 166 20.43 -13.64 -18.24
N SER A 167 20.39 -12.79 -19.26
CA SER A 167 21.55 -12.46 -20.08
C SER A 167 22.68 -11.75 -19.32
N GLU A 168 22.35 -11.08 -18.22
CA GLU A 168 23.35 -10.47 -17.32
C GLU A 168 24.02 -11.53 -16.42
N ILE A 169 23.26 -12.56 -16.01
CA ILE A 169 23.79 -13.68 -15.21
C ILE A 169 24.67 -14.61 -16.07
N GLU A 170 24.31 -14.84 -17.33
CA GLU A 170 25.03 -15.70 -18.26
C GLU A 170 26.21 -15.00 -18.95
N GLY A 171 26.32 -13.66 -18.83
CA GLY A 171 27.41 -12.87 -19.39
C GLY A 171 28.72 -12.98 -18.60
N ASP A 172 29.83 -12.53 -19.21
CA ASP A 172 31.12 -12.51 -18.53
C ASP A 172 31.23 -11.33 -17.54
N MET A 173 32.05 -11.51 -16.49
CA MET A 173 32.33 -10.45 -15.53
C MET A 173 32.98 -9.25 -16.23
N GLY A 174 32.29 -8.09 -16.19
CA GLY A 174 32.74 -6.85 -16.82
C GLY A 174 31.93 -6.47 -18.06
N ASP A 175 31.04 -7.31 -18.53
CA ASP A 175 30.12 -6.96 -19.60
C ASP A 175 29.19 -5.82 -19.20
N THR A 176 28.88 -4.95 -20.16
CA THR A 176 27.98 -3.83 -19.91
C THR A 176 26.55 -4.17 -20.28
N HIS A 177 25.68 -4.28 -19.29
CA HIS A 177 24.26 -4.62 -19.44
C HIS A 177 23.33 -3.42 -19.18
N VAL A 178 23.69 -2.24 -19.70
CA VAL A 178 22.97 -0.99 -19.42
C VAL A 178 21.50 -1.07 -19.81
N GLY A 179 20.61 -0.90 -18.83
CA GLY A 179 19.19 -0.73 -19.04
C GLY A 179 18.38 -1.99 -19.31
N LEU A 180 18.98 -3.20 -19.27
CA LEU A 180 18.25 -4.45 -19.48
C LEU A 180 17.15 -4.66 -18.44
N GLN A 181 17.46 -4.49 -17.16
CA GLN A 181 16.48 -4.58 -16.07
C GLN A 181 15.32 -3.57 -16.26
N ALA A 182 15.61 -2.35 -16.70
CA ALA A 182 14.58 -1.34 -16.93
C ALA A 182 13.67 -1.71 -18.11
N ARG A 183 14.20 -2.34 -19.16
CA ARG A 183 13.43 -2.87 -20.29
C ARG A 183 12.55 -4.03 -19.87
N LEU A 184 13.10 -4.98 -19.10
CA LEU A 184 12.39 -6.12 -18.55
C LEU A 184 11.20 -5.66 -17.69
N MET A 185 11.43 -4.76 -16.74
CA MET A 185 10.38 -4.18 -15.91
C MET A 185 9.32 -3.44 -16.75
N SER A 186 9.73 -2.66 -17.75
CA SER A 186 8.79 -1.93 -18.62
C SER A 186 7.89 -2.88 -19.41
N GLN A 187 8.42 -4.01 -19.88
CA GLN A 187 7.67 -5.03 -20.61
C GLN A 187 6.68 -5.74 -19.69
N ALA A 188 7.14 -6.20 -18.53
CA ALA A 188 6.31 -6.89 -17.55
C ALA A 188 5.15 -6.02 -17.05
N LEU A 189 5.42 -4.77 -16.65
CA LEU A 189 4.41 -3.87 -16.12
C LEU A 189 3.32 -3.52 -17.15
N ARG A 190 3.66 -3.42 -18.44
CA ARG A 190 2.66 -3.25 -19.53
C ARG A 190 1.70 -4.42 -19.62
N LYS A 191 2.22 -5.65 -19.51
CA LYS A 191 1.40 -6.87 -19.55
C LYS A 191 0.54 -6.98 -18.27
N LEU A 192 1.15 -6.82 -17.10
CA LEU A 192 0.51 -6.96 -15.81
C LEU A 192 -0.64 -5.98 -15.60
N THR A 193 -0.48 -4.71 -15.97
CA THR A 193 -1.52 -3.68 -15.76
C THR A 193 -2.85 -4.07 -16.41
N ALA A 194 -2.82 -4.66 -17.61
CA ALA A 194 -4.02 -5.07 -18.31
C ALA A 194 -4.71 -6.29 -17.67
N ILE A 195 -3.95 -7.13 -16.98
CA ILE A 195 -4.44 -8.38 -16.36
C ILE A 195 -4.97 -8.07 -14.96
N LEU A 196 -4.20 -7.36 -14.15
CA LEU A 196 -4.51 -7.05 -12.75
C LEU A 196 -5.90 -6.43 -12.57
N HIS A 197 -6.27 -5.52 -13.47
CA HIS A 197 -7.60 -4.91 -13.42
C HIS A 197 -8.76 -5.90 -13.66
N LYS A 198 -8.49 -7.02 -14.36
CA LYS A 198 -9.50 -8.05 -14.65
C LYS A 198 -9.58 -9.11 -13.55
N THR A 199 -8.45 -9.42 -12.92
CA THR A 199 -8.33 -10.50 -11.92
C THR A 199 -8.46 -10.00 -10.48
N ASN A 200 -8.50 -8.68 -10.28
CA ASN A 200 -8.46 -8.02 -8.97
C ASN A 200 -7.24 -8.40 -8.10
N THR A 201 -6.19 -8.95 -8.71
CA THR A 201 -4.95 -9.30 -8.02
C THR A 201 -4.15 -8.05 -7.67
N THR A 202 -3.67 -7.96 -6.45
CA THR A 202 -2.81 -6.87 -5.97
C THR A 202 -1.35 -7.29 -6.04
N VAL A 203 -0.47 -6.42 -6.53
CA VAL A 203 0.98 -6.69 -6.56
C VAL A 203 1.75 -5.62 -5.81
N ILE A 204 2.53 -6.04 -4.82
CA ILE A 204 3.47 -5.18 -4.09
C ILE A 204 4.87 -5.47 -4.60
N PHE A 205 5.53 -4.46 -5.14
CA PHE A 205 6.95 -4.48 -5.45
C PHE A 205 7.73 -3.80 -4.34
N ILE A 206 8.61 -4.53 -3.68
CA ILE A 206 9.60 -3.97 -2.77
C ILE A 206 10.77 -3.47 -3.61
N ASN A 207 11.27 -2.25 -3.32
CA ASN A 207 12.35 -1.65 -4.08
C ASN A 207 13.40 -0.99 -3.18
N GLN A 208 14.60 -0.89 -3.69
CA GLN A 208 15.73 -0.27 -3.00
C GLN A 208 16.04 1.10 -3.60
N ILE A 209 16.60 1.99 -2.77
CA ILE A 209 17.08 3.31 -3.19
C ILE A 209 18.51 3.17 -3.69
N ARG A 210 18.83 3.89 -4.76
CA ARG A 210 20.17 4.09 -5.30
C ARG A 210 20.45 5.58 -5.45
N MET A 211 21.69 5.98 -5.31
CA MET A 211 22.12 7.35 -5.56
C MET A 211 22.40 7.54 -7.04
N LYS A 212 21.89 8.61 -7.62
CA LYS A 212 22.20 9.00 -9.00
C LYS A 212 23.62 9.54 -9.07
N ILE A 213 24.41 9.03 -10.00
CA ILE A 213 25.75 9.55 -10.27
C ILE A 213 25.61 10.83 -11.11
N GLY A 214 26.29 11.92 -10.73
CA GLY A 214 26.39 13.14 -11.55
C GLY A 214 25.26 14.18 -11.42
N THR A 215 24.37 14.06 -10.44
CA THR A 215 23.38 15.13 -10.15
C THR A 215 24.03 16.23 -9.31
N MET A 216 24.69 17.19 -9.95
CA MET A 216 25.08 18.43 -9.29
C MET A 216 23.87 19.38 -9.17
N GLY A 217 23.28 19.46 -7.98
CA GLY A 217 22.52 20.63 -7.54
C GLY A 217 21.02 20.74 -7.89
N TYR A 218 20.43 19.94 -8.77
CA TYR A 218 19.01 20.02 -9.07
C TYR A 218 18.30 18.66 -9.01
N GLY A 219 17.27 18.54 -8.17
CA GLY A 219 16.42 17.36 -8.01
C GLY A 219 16.89 16.40 -6.92
N SER A 220 16.05 15.40 -6.59
CA SER A 220 16.41 14.37 -5.61
C SER A 220 17.56 13.51 -6.14
N PRO A 221 18.66 13.36 -5.36
CA PRO A 221 19.78 12.49 -5.73
C PRO A 221 19.39 11.00 -5.69
N GLU A 222 18.29 10.67 -5.05
CA GLU A 222 17.81 9.30 -4.88
C GLU A 222 16.94 8.84 -6.06
N THR A 223 17.08 7.58 -6.43
CA THR A 223 16.20 6.89 -7.38
C THR A 223 16.01 5.44 -6.96
N THR A 224 14.93 4.81 -7.43
CA THR A 224 14.69 3.37 -7.23
C THR A 224 15.26 2.57 -8.40
N THR A 225 15.56 1.27 -8.18
CA THR A 225 16.05 0.34 -9.20
C THR A 225 14.96 -0.03 -10.22
N GLY A 226 15.32 -0.69 -11.33
CA GLY A 226 14.36 -1.13 -12.35
C GLY A 226 13.85 -0.01 -13.27
N GLY A 227 14.49 1.17 -13.28
CA GLY A 227 14.15 2.31 -14.14
C GLY A 227 12.93 3.10 -13.65
N ASN A 228 12.27 3.79 -14.59
CA ASN A 228 11.14 4.67 -14.26
C ASN A 228 9.75 4.03 -14.45
N ALA A 229 9.66 2.85 -15.08
CA ALA A 229 8.38 2.25 -15.44
C ALA A 229 7.48 2.03 -14.21
N LEU A 230 8.02 1.44 -13.14
CA LEU A 230 7.25 1.18 -11.91
C LEU A 230 6.66 2.45 -11.32
N LYS A 231 7.39 3.57 -11.34
CA LYS A 231 6.89 4.87 -10.86
C LYS A 231 5.64 5.36 -11.58
N PHE A 232 5.50 5.02 -12.87
CA PHE A 232 4.32 5.39 -13.67
C PHE A 232 3.17 4.40 -13.50
N TYR A 233 3.47 3.09 -13.50
CA TYR A 233 2.46 2.04 -13.48
C TYR A 233 1.83 1.83 -12.11
N CYS A 234 2.56 1.99 -11.01
CA CYS A 234 1.99 1.83 -9.67
C CYS A 234 0.90 2.87 -9.38
N SER A 235 -0.12 2.44 -8.65
CA SER A 235 -1.20 3.30 -8.16
C SER A 235 -0.82 3.98 -6.86
N VAL A 236 -0.05 3.32 -6.02
CA VAL A 236 0.44 3.81 -4.74
C VAL A 236 1.96 3.61 -4.65
N ARG A 237 2.66 4.60 -4.08
CA ARG A 237 4.09 4.51 -3.74
C ARG A 237 4.28 4.94 -2.30
N ILE A 238 4.98 4.12 -1.54
CA ILE A 238 5.25 4.34 -0.12
C ILE A 238 6.75 4.40 0.10
N ASP A 239 7.24 5.54 0.59
CA ASP A 239 8.63 5.73 1.03
C ASP A 239 8.73 5.37 2.52
N VAL A 240 9.50 4.33 2.85
CA VAL A 240 9.63 3.79 4.21
C VAL A 240 11.02 4.07 4.73
N ARG A 241 11.13 4.83 5.83
CA ARG A 241 12.40 5.24 6.42
C ARG A 241 12.43 5.02 7.92
N ARG A 242 13.54 4.46 8.42
CA ARG A 242 13.83 4.45 9.85
C ARG A 242 14.20 5.86 10.29
N ILE A 243 13.53 6.38 11.32
CA ILE A 243 13.80 7.72 11.88
C ILE A 243 14.43 7.67 13.26
N ALA A 244 14.24 6.57 14.01
CA ALA A 244 14.87 6.39 15.32
C ALA A 244 15.02 4.89 15.63
N THR A 245 15.92 4.56 16.53
CA THR A 245 16.03 3.23 17.13
C THR A 245 15.42 3.27 18.53
N LEU A 246 14.52 2.32 18.81
CA LEU A 246 13.88 2.16 20.09
C LEU A 246 14.78 1.36 21.03
N LYS A 247 14.98 1.83 22.24
CA LYS A 247 15.85 1.20 23.23
C LYS A 247 15.11 0.94 24.51
N GLN A 248 15.46 -0.19 25.17
CA GLN A 248 15.08 -0.49 26.54
C GLN A 248 16.37 -0.71 27.34
N GLY A 249 16.73 0.27 28.16
CA GLY A 249 18.08 0.34 28.73
C GLY A 249 19.15 0.48 27.63
N GLU A 250 20.12 -0.43 27.59
CA GLU A 250 21.18 -0.45 26.57
C GLU A 250 20.79 -1.25 25.30
N SER A 251 19.76 -2.09 25.40
CA SER A 251 19.33 -2.97 24.30
C SER A 251 18.43 -2.25 23.29
N SER A 252 18.73 -2.43 22.01
CA SER A 252 17.85 -2.00 20.94
C SER A 252 16.71 -3.02 20.76
N ILE A 253 15.44 -2.58 20.91
CA ILE A 253 14.26 -3.43 20.86
C ILE A 253 13.41 -3.25 19.61
N GLY A 254 13.70 -2.23 18.82
CA GLY A 254 12.93 -1.93 17.61
C GLY A 254 13.37 -0.64 16.93
N ASN A 255 12.63 -0.26 15.92
CA ASN A 255 12.85 0.98 15.18
C ASN A 255 11.54 1.76 15.06
N ARG A 256 11.60 3.08 15.20
CA ARG A 256 10.54 3.98 14.75
C ARG A 256 10.72 4.23 13.27
N VAL A 257 9.66 4.02 12.52
CA VAL A 257 9.62 4.10 11.07
C VAL A 257 8.63 5.17 10.65
N LYS A 258 9.00 5.92 9.61
CA LYS A 258 8.14 6.87 8.92
C LYS A 258 7.83 6.34 7.54
N ALA A 259 6.55 6.15 7.24
CA ALA A 259 6.04 5.79 5.93
C ALA A 259 5.33 7.00 5.30
N LYS A 260 5.79 7.44 4.13
CA LYS A 260 5.21 8.57 3.38
C LYS A 260 4.59 8.05 2.09
N VAL A 261 3.30 8.34 1.88
CA VAL A 261 2.57 8.01 0.65
C VAL A 261 2.89 9.08 -0.39
N VAL A 262 3.92 8.85 -1.22
CA VAL A 262 4.42 9.86 -2.19
C VAL A 262 3.64 9.89 -3.49
N LYS A 263 2.85 8.84 -3.77
CA LYS A 263 1.92 8.77 -4.89
C LYS A 263 0.70 7.97 -4.46
N ASN A 264 -0.47 8.48 -4.79
CA ASN A 264 -1.74 7.81 -4.55
C ASN A 264 -2.73 8.18 -5.66
N LYS A 265 -3.33 7.17 -6.31
CA LYS A 265 -4.34 7.36 -7.36
C LYS A 265 -5.76 7.12 -6.85
N VAL A 266 -5.91 6.71 -5.59
CA VAL A 266 -7.22 6.37 -4.99
C VAL A 266 -7.64 7.32 -3.87
N ALA A 267 -6.71 8.15 -3.38
CA ALA A 267 -6.94 9.18 -2.37
C ALA A 267 -5.88 10.30 -2.49
N PRO A 268 -6.00 11.43 -1.79
CA PRO A 268 -5.00 12.48 -1.78
C PRO A 268 -3.62 11.96 -1.34
N PRO A 269 -2.54 12.22 -2.09
CA PRO A 269 -1.18 11.78 -1.75
C PRO A 269 -0.54 12.66 -0.67
N PHE A 270 0.72 12.34 -0.33
CA PHE A 270 1.64 13.03 0.57
C PHE A 270 1.34 12.91 2.07
N ARG A 271 0.29 12.19 2.45
CA ARG A 271 0.07 11.82 3.85
C ARG A 271 1.19 10.90 4.33
N GLN A 272 1.43 10.90 5.64
CA GLN A 272 2.48 10.12 6.27
C GLN A 272 2.00 9.53 7.58
N ALA A 273 2.61 8.40 7.95
CA ALA A 273 2.41 7.74 9.23
C ALA A 273 3.75 7.44 9.89
N GLU A 274 3.77 7.46 11.20
CA GLU A 274 4.89 7.00 12.01
C GLU A 274 4.43 5.89 12.93
N PHE A 275 5.15 4.77 12.92
CA PHE A 275 4.86 3.61 13.74
C PHE A 275 6.13 2.90 14.18
N ASP A 276 6.02 2.09 15.22
CA ASP A 276 7.12 1.32 15.76
C ASP A 276 7.13 -0.10 15.18
N ILE A 277 8.29 -0.54 14.69
CA ILE A 277 8.56 -1.95 14.34
C ILE A 277 9.40 -2.54 15.44
N MET A 278 8.85 -3.51 16.17
CA MET A 278 9.55 -4.24 17.23
C MET A 278 10.30 -5.43 16.65
N PHE A 279 11.52 -5.68 17.11
CA PHE A 279 12.30 -6.80 16.62
C PHE A 279 11.65 -8.13 17.03
N GLY A 280 11.45 -9.02 16.06
CA GLY A 280 10.79 -10.31 16.25
C GLY A 280 9.25 -10.28 16.32
N GLU A 281 8.62 -9.09 16.50
CA GLU A 281 7.16 -8.96 16.62
C GLU A 281 6.51 -8.17 15.46
N GLY A 282 7.28 -7.33 14.75
CA GLY A 282 6.78 -6.48 13.67
C GLY A 282 6.16 -5.16 14.14
N ILE A 283 5.16 -4.66 13.41
CA ILE A 283 4.51 -3.37 13.69
C ILE A 283 3.76 -3.45 15.02
N SER A 284 4.01 -2.47 15.88
CA SER A 284 3.39 -2.37 17.19
C SER A 284 1.96 -1.81 17.09
N PHE A 285 1.03 -2.61 16.55
CA PHE A 285 -0.36 -2.22 16.35
C PHE A 285 -1.02 -1.67 17.63
N VAL A 286 -0.86 -2.38 18.76
CA VAL A 286 -1.39 -1.91 20.05
C VAL A 286 -0.73 -0.60 20.49
N GLY A 287 0.54 -0.38 20.12
CA GLY A 287 1.22 0.88 20.34
C GLY A 287 0.58 2.04 19.58
N GLU A 288 0.14 1.79 18.33
CA GLU A 288 -0.60 2.77 17.55
C GLU A 288 -2.01 3.01 18.10
N LEU A 289 -2.72 1.95 18.54
CA LEU A 289 -4.02 2.11 19.21
C LEU A 289 -3.94 3.06 20.41
N ILE A 290 -2.89 2.95 21.23
CA ILE A 290 -2.68 3.85 22.36
C ILE A 290 -2.40 5.28 21.88
N ASP A 291 -1.50 5.45 20.90
CA ASP A 291 -1.12 6.78 20.39
C ASP A 291 -2.33 7.51 19.77
N TYR A 292 -3.10 6.82 18.94
CA TYR A 292 -4.32 7.38 18.33
C TYR A 292 -5.45 7.51 19.34
N GLY A 293 -5.61 6.54 20.25
CA GLY A 293 -6.60 6.60 21.32
C GLY A 293 -6.42 7.83 22.21
N VAL A 294 -5.17 8.14 22.56
CA VAL A 294 -4.86 9.35 23.34
C VAL A 294 -5.08 10.62 22.49
N LYS A 295 -4.67 10.62 21.22
CA LYS A 295 -4.86 11.77 20.32
C LYS A 295 -6.33 12.13 20.10
N MET A 296 -7.23 11.14 20.21
CA MET A 296 -8.67 11.28 19.96
C MET A 296 -9.51 11.30 21.25
N ASP A 297 -8.86 11.42 22.40
CA ASP A 297 -9.53 11.41 23.72
C ASP A 297 -10.38 10.15 23.98
N ILE A 298 -10.03 9.02 23.33
CA ILE A 298 -10.62 7.70 23.57
C ILE A 298 -9.91 6.99 24.72
N ILE A 299 -8.58 7.18 24.83
CA ILE A 299 -7.75 6.72 25.94
C ILE A 299 -7.29 7.94 26.73
N ASP A 300 -7.60 7.97 28.00
CA ASP A 300 -7.15 9.02 28.89
C ASP A 300 -5.68 8.84 29.26
N LYS A 301 -4.92 9.94 29.24
CA LYS A 301 -3.54 9.99 29.72
C LYS A 301 -3.36 11.05 30.78
N SER A 302 -3.06 10.63 32.01
CA SER A 302 -2.76 11.53 33.14
C SER A 302 -1.34 11.27 33.64
N GLY A 303 -0.41 12.16 33.28
CA GLY A 303 1.01 11.97 33.52
C GLY A 303 1.53 10.69 32.83
N ALA A 304 2.00 9.73 33.63
CA ALA A 304 2.46 8.43 33.16
C ALA A 304 1.35 7.35 33.09
N TRP A 305 0.15 7.64 33.56
CA TRP A 305 -0.94 6.68 33.65
C TRP A 305 -1.84 6.74 32.43
N PHE A 306 -2.25 5.55 31.95
CA PHE A 306 -3.21 5.38 30.87
C PHE A 306 -4.47 4.71 31.43
N SER A 307 -5.65 5.15 30.97
CA SER A 307 -6.94 4.57 31.34
C SER A 307 -7.91 4.58 30.16
N TYR A 308 -8.83 3.63 30.14
CA TYR A 308 -9.91 3.53 29.18
C TYR A 308 -11.24 3.43 29.90
N GLY A 309 -12.07 4.47 29.81
CA GLY A 309 -13.25 4.61 30.66
C GLY A 309 -12.89 4.56 32.15
N SER A 310 -13.43 3.58 32.88
CA SER A 310 -13.13 3.37 34.31
C SER A 310 -11.94 2.45 34.58
N GLU A 311 -11.39 1.82 33.55
CA GLU A 311 -10.35 0.79 33.66
C GLU A 311 -8.95 1.39 33.53
N LYS A 312 -8.04 1.05 34.45
CA LYS A 312 -6.65 1.48 34.42
C LYS A 312 -5.85 0.53 33.53
N LEU A 313 -5.29 1.05 32.42
CA LEU A 313 -4.45 0.29 31.52
C LEU A 313 -3.02 0.09 32.05
N GLY A 314 -2.53 1.00 32.90
CA GLY A 314 -1.24 0.88 33.55
C GLY A 314 -0.41 2.15 33.53
N GLN A 315 0.72 2.10 34.25
CA GLN A 315 1.71 3.16 34.26
C GLN A 315 2.76 2.93 33.16
N GLY A 316 2.85 3.89 32.24
CA GLY A 316 3.71 3.80 31.05
C GLY A 316 3.06 3.04 29.89
N LYS A 317 3.51 3.39 28.66
CA LYS A 317 2.94 2.85 27.41
C LYS A 317 3.09 1.32 27.31
N GLU A 318 4.21 0.78 27.77
CA GLU A 318 4.47 -0.67 27.67
C GLU A 318 3.52 -1.49 28.57
N ASN A 319 3.21 -1.04 29.78
CA ASN A 319 2.22 -1.70 30.62
C ASN A 319 0.81 -1.61 30.02
N ALA A 320 0.45 -0.45 29.47
CA ALA A 320 -0.84 -0.28 28.77
C ALA A 320 -0.95 -1.21 27.55
N LYS A 321 0.15 -1.43 26.78
CA LYS A 321 0.18 -2.40 25.68
C LYS A 321 -0.12 -3.82 26.15
N ILE A 322 0.47 -4.24 27.29
CA ILE A 322 0.27 -5.57 27.86
C ILE A 322 -1.21 -5.75 28.22
N THR A 323 -1.78 -4.81 28.99
CA THR A 323 -3.19 -4.86 29.40
C THR A 323 -4.16 -4.94 28.22
N ILE A 324 -3.93 -4.15 27.17
CA ILE A 324 -4.78 -4.19 25.97
C ILE A 324 -4.60 -5.50 25.19
N LYS A 325 -3.35 -6.03 25.07
CA LYS A 325 -3.10 -7.33 24.42
C LYS A 325 -3.79 -8.49 25.15
N GLU A 326 -3.87 -8.45 26.47
CA GLU A 326 -4.52 -9.46 27.31
C GLU A 326 -6.06 -9.37 27.27
N ASN A 327 -6.62 -8.27 26.76
CA ASN A 327 -8.06 -8.06 26.64
C ASN A 327 -8.46 -7.81 25.16
N PRO A 328 -8.71 -8.86 24.36
CA PRO A 328 -9.06 -8.72 22.96
C PRO A 328 -10.37 -7.96 22.70
N GLU A 329 -11.34 -8.04 23.62
CA GLU A 329 -12.61 -7.31 23.50
C GLU A 329 -12.39 -5.81 23.62
N MET A 330 -11.64 -5.37 24.62
CA MET A 330 -11.23 -3.98 24.81
C MET A 330 -10.42 -3.48 23.60
N MET A 331 -9.49 -4.28 23.10
CA MET A 331 -8.69 -3.94 21.93
C MET A 331 -9.59 -3.68 20.71
N ALA A 332 -10.56 -4.55 20.45
CA ALA A 332 -11.50 -4.40 19.34
C ALA A 332 -12.42 -3.17 19.51
N GLU A 333 -12.85 -2.89 20.75
CA GLU A 333 -13.68 -1.71 21.04
C GLU A 333 -12.90 -0.40 20.82
N ILE A 334 -11.66 -0.32 21.30
CA ILE A 334 -10.78 0.84 21.10
C ILE A 334 -10.52 1.04 19.60
N GLU A 335 -10.18 -0.04 18.89
CA GLU A 335 -9.96 0.00 17.42
C GLU A 335 -11.22 0.49 16.69
N GLY A 336 -12.40 -0.02 17.06
CA GLY A 336 -13.68 0.39 16.48
C GLY A 336 -13.95 1.88 16.67
N LYS A 337 -13.79 2.40 17.89
CA LYS A 337 -13.97 3.82 18.19
C LYS A 337 -12.97 4.72 17.45
N ILE A 338 -11.71 4.28 17.33
CA ILE A 338 -10.71 5.03 16.57
C ILE A 338 -11.10 5.06 15.09
N LYS A 339 -11.51 3.93 14.51
CA LYS A 339 -11.94 3.86 13.10
C LYS A 339 -13.16 4.73 12.84
N GLU A 340 -14.16 4.72 13.73
CA GLU A 340 -15.35 5.58 13.66
C GLU A 340 -14.99 7.06 13.72
N ALA A 341 -14.16 7.46 14.69
CA ALA A 341 -13.67 8.84 14.84
C ALA A 341 -12.87 9.33 13.62
N LEU A 342 -12.29 8.41 12.85
CA LEU A 342 -11.52 8.68 11.64
C LEU A 342 -12.37 8.63 10.35
N GLY A 343 -13.68 8.34 10.47
CA GLY A 343 -14.58 8.22 9.32
C GLY A 343 -14.36 6.96 8.48
N PHE A 344 -13.73 5.92 9.03
CA PHE A 344 -13.68 4.62 8.37
C PHE A 344 -15.06 3.96 8.45
N GLY A 345 -15.85 4.08 7.38
CA GLY A 345 -17.22 3.51 7.32
C GLY A 345 -18.22 4.41 6.61
N GLU A 346 -18.00 5.70 6.63
CA GLU A 346 -18.73 6.68 5.79
C GLU A 346 -17.71 7.24 4.80
N GLY A 347 -18.00 7.17 3.49
CA GLY A 347 -17.07 7.58 2.43
C GLY A 347 -16.38 8.92 2.78
N LEU A 348 -15.06 8.92 2.88
CA LEU A 348 -14.23 10.03 3.34
C LEU A 348 -14.64 11.36 2.68
N VAL A 349 -15.39 12.18 3.40
CA VAL A 349 -15.48 13.61 3.13
C VAL A 349 -14.19 14.23 3.65
N VAL A 350 -13.30 14.57 2.74
CA VAL A 350 -12.04 15.25 3.07
C VAL A 350 -12.38 16.66 3.54
N ASP A 351 -12.15 16.95 4.81
CA ASP A 351 -12.16 18.30 5.33
C ASP A 351 -10.86 18.99 4.85
N GLU A 352 -11.04 19.96 3.94
CA GLU A 352 -9.92 20.72 3.33
C GLU A 352 -9.23 21.68 4.32
N SER A 353 -9.65 21.73 5.58
CA SER A 353 -9.15 22.71 6.56
C SER A 353 -7.76 22.37 7.14
N GLU A 354 -7.24 21.14 6.99
CA GLU A 354 -5.92 20.74 7.53
C GLU A 354 -4.75 20.90 6.54
N MET A 355 -4.95 21.48 5.35
CA MET A 355 -3.89 21.61 4.33
C MET A 355 -3.13 22.96 4.40
N ASN A 356 -3.39 23.82 5.37
CA ASN A 356 -2.76 25.14 5.49
C ASN A 356 -2.00 25.31 6.81
N GLU A 357 -1.05 24.47 7.12
CA GLU A 357 0.06 24.82 8.04
C GLU A 357 1.38 24.26 7.49
N ASP A 358 2.19 25.22 6.98
CA ASP A 358 3.59 25.23 6.51
C ASP A 358 3.89 24.83 5.07
#